data_350d9da8116a3ad3eece28f81132dbcf
#
_entry.id   350d9da8116a3ad3eece28f81132dbcf
#
_cell.length_a   1.000
_cell.length_b   1.000
_cell.length_c   1.000
_cell.angle_alpha   90.00
_cell.angle_beta   90.00
_cell.angle_gamma   90.00
#
_symmetry.space_group_name_H-M   'P 1'
#
loop_
_entity.id
_entity.type
_entity.pdbx_description
1 polymer ?
#
loop_
_entity_poly.entity_id
_entity_poly.type
_entity_poly.pdbx_seq_one_letter_code
_entity_poly.pdbx_strand_id
1 'polypeptide(L)'
;MHLAHGLHLAYCTNIHRGESWPETFAALETHAMAVRQRVAPDAPFAIGLRLSDAASRDLAQPATLARFRQWLRERDAYVFTINGFPFGTFHGARVKEQVYAPDWTRPERLAYTQRLFRILVDLLPDNPAVQGSVSTVPVSWKGFQITPADEAAARARLWDMVDFLAALSAETGRDLHLGLEPEPCCHLETSEEAVAFFQRLRSDRPGDPRIDRFLGINYDCCHLAVEFESPSEALGRLRSAGIRISKVHLSNALAVHPTPATRDALRAFLDPVYFHQVVERRASGPLRRHWDLDDALATAPSPTADSDEWRIHFHVPLHARPQEGFATTAAHVSGVLDEVRLAPGLCQHFEMETYTWEVLPAGLKQTSVVDQLAAEYNWTLAELRQRGLAPQP
;
A
#
# COMPACT_ATOMS: atom_id res chain seq x y z
N MET A 1 -12.84 5.00 -8.51
CA MET A 1 -13.95 4.55 -9.37
C MET A 1 -14.82 3.58 -8.60
N HIS A 2 -16.14 3.61 -8.81
CA HIS A 2 -17.03 2.54 -8.38
C HIS A 2 -16.89 1.36 -9.34
N LEU A 3 -16.78 0.17 -8.77
CA LEU A 3 -16.70 -1.10 -9.48
C LEU A 3 -17.94 -1.95 -9.20
N ALA A 4 -17.97 -3.19 -9.72
CA ALA A 4 -19.05 -4.14 -9.38
C ALA A 4 -18.95 -4.58 -7.91
N HIS A 5 -20.03 -5.10 -7.36
CA HIS A 5 -20.13 -5.67 -6.00
C HIS A 5 -19.77 -4.69 -4.85
N GLY A 6 -19.90 -3.38 -5.07
CA GLY A 6 -19.55 -2.38 -4.07
C GLY A 6 -18.03 -2.17 -3.88
N LEU A 7 -17.23 -2.62 -4.84
CA LEU A 7 -15.79 -2.39 -4.82
C LEU A 7 -15.45 -0.97 -5.29
N HIS A 8 -14.33 -0.46 -4.83
CA HIS A 8 -13.79 0.85 -5.20
C HIS A 8 -12.34 0.73 -5.64
N LEU A 9 -11.97 1.42 -6.72
CA LEU A 9 -10.59 1.54 -7.18
C LEU A 9 -10.14 2.99 -7.10
N ALA A 10 -9.09 3.26 -6.31
CA ALA A 10 -8.52 4.58 -6.11
C ALA A 10 -7.25 4.81 -6.94
N TYR A 11 -7.07 6.07 -7.29
CA TYR A 11 -5.83 6.63 -7.79
C TYR A 11 -4.88 6.87 -6.62
N CYS A 12 -3.70 6.27 -6.61
CA CYS A 12 -2.73 6.46 -5.53
C CYS A 12 -1.89 7.72 -5.76
N THR A 13 -1.88 8.61 -4.78
CA THR A 13 -1.08 9.83 -4.87
C THR A 13 0.35 9.68 -4.36
N ASN A 14 0.76 8.51 -3.89
CA ASN A 14 2.14 8.22 -3.46
C ASN A 14 3.20 8.47 -4.53
N ILE A 15 2.80 8.39 -5.80
CA ILE A 15 3.69 8.60 -6.96
C ILE A 15 4.14 10.07 -7.11
N HIS A 16 3.43 11.01 -6.49
CA HIS A 16 3.70 12.43 -6.64
C HIS A 16 4.42 13.00 -5.43
N ARG A 17 5.31 13.96 -5.69
CA ARG A 17 5.87 14.79 -4.64
C ARG A 17 4.76 15.62 -3.99
N GLY A 18 4.88 15.87 -2.70
CA GLY A 18 3.94 16.70 -1.95
C GLY A 18 4.11 16.47 -0.46
N GLU A 19 4.93 17.29 0.19
CA GLU A 19 5.13 17.24 1.64
C GLU A 19 4.23 18.23 2.38
N SER A 20 3.83 19.31 1.71
CA SER A 20 2.83 20.25 2.18
C SER A 20 1.49 20.01 1.48
N TRP A 21 0.39 20.51 2.07
CA TRP A 21 -0.91 20.45 1.43
C TRP A 21 -0.96 21.21 0.09
N PRO A 22 -0.40 22.42 -0.06
CA PRO A 22 -0.36 23.09 -1.35
C PRO A 22 0.31 22.27 -2.45
N GLU A 23 1.42 21.59 -2.16
CA GLU A 23 2.11 20.71 -3.12
C GLU A 23 1.25 19.48 -3.48
N THR A 24 0.68 18.81 -2.47
CA THR A 24 -0.24 17.69 -2.68
C THR A 24 -1.43 18.12 -3.55
N PHE A 25 -2.03 19.26 -3.25
CA PHE A 25 -3.17 19.77 -4.01
C PHE A 25 -2.79 20.13 -5.46
N ALA A 26 -1.65 20.75 -5.68
CA ALA A 26 -1.15 21.02 -7.04
C ALA A 26 -0.93 19.73 -7.85
N ALA A 27 -0.42 18.66 -7.22
CA ALA A 27 -0.28 17.36 -7.88
C ALA A 27 -1.64 16.74 -8.25
N LEU A 28 -2.67 16.90 -7.40
CA LEU A 28 -4.04 16.48 -7.73
C LEU A 28 -4.59 17.21 -8.96
N GLU A 29 -4.43 18.53 -9.02
CA GLU A 29 -4.91 19.33 -10.14
C GLU A 29 -4.16 19.00 -11.44
N THR A 30 -2.85 18.81 -11.37
CA THR A 30 -2.00 18.60 -12.54
C THR A 30 -2.07 17.16 -13.06
N HIS A 31 -1.95 16.17 -12.17
CA HIS A 31 -1.76 14.77 -12.58
C HIS A 31 -3.03 13.94 -12.41
N ALA A 32 -3.66 13.94 -11.23
CA ALA A 32 -4.83 13.09 -10.99
C ALA A 32 -5.98 13.44 -11.92
N MET A 33 -6.23 14.73 -12.16
CA MET A 33 -7.28 15.18 -13.09
C MET A 33 -6.93 14.87 -14.54
N ALA A 34 -5.66 14.93 -14.93
CA ALA A 34 -5.23 14.53 -16.28
C ALA A 34 -5.40 13.01 -16.51
N VAL A 35 -5.13 12.18 -15.52
CA VAL A 35 -5.41 10.74 -15.59
C VAL A 35 -6.91 10.49 -15.64
N ARG A 36 -7.70 11.13 -14.75
CA ARG A 36 -9.16 11.02 -14.75
C ARG A 36 -9.75 11.27 -16.13
N GLN A 37 -9.30 12.34 -16.81
CA GLN A 37 -9.80 12.71 -18.14
C GLN A 37 -9.59 11.61 -19.19
N ARG A 38 -8.59 10.72 -19.00
CA ARG A 38 -8.27 9.63 -19.93
C ARG A 38 -9.00 8.33 -19.60
N VAL A 39 -9.27 8.09 -18.31
CA VAL A 39 -9.74 6.76 -17.86
C VAL A 39 -11.17 6.77 -17.33
N ALA A 40 -11.69 7.92 -16.94
CA ALA A 40 -13.02 8.09 -16.37
C ALA A 40 -13.58 9.51 -16.55
N PRO A 41 -13.67 10.05 -17.79
CA PRO A 41 -14.12 11.43 -18.02
C PRO A 41 -15.53 11.68 -17.46
N ASP A 42 -16.42 10.69 -17.62
CA ASP A 42 -17.84 10.79 -17.32
C ASP A 42 -18.27 9.95 -16.09
N ALA A 43 -17.32 9.53 -15.26
CA ALA A 43 -17.59 8.72 -14.07
C ALA A 43 -16.94 9.28 -12.80
N PRO A 44 -17.51 9.00 -11.61
CA PRO A 44 -16.91 9.38 -10.34
C PRO A 44 -15.49 8.81 -10.21
N PHE A 45 -14.55 9.66 -9.82
CA PHE A 45 -13.14 9.31 -9.72
C PHE A 45 -12.67 9.25 -8.28
N ALA A 46 -12.20 8.09 -7.85
CA ALA A 46 -11.71 7.89 -6.50
C ALA A 46 -10.23 8.25 -6.38
N ILE A 47 -9.88 8.97 -5.34
CA ILE A 47 -8.53 9.40 -5.02
C ILE A 47 -8.13 8.76 -3.69
N GLY A 48 -7.04 8.00 -3.69
CA GLY A 48 -6.32 7.54 -2.51
C GLY A 48 -5.27 8.58 -2.15
N LEU A 49 -5.48 9.26 -1.04
CA LEU A 49 -4.60 10.34 -0.61
C LEU A 49 -3.40 9.82 0.16
N ARG A 50 -2.20 10.24 -0.21
CA ARG A 50 -1.07 10.25 0.71
C ARG A 50 -0.98 11.65 1.32
N LEU A 51 -0.93 11.71 2.64
CA LEU A 51 -0.75 12.96 3.39
C LEU A 51 0.42 12.80 4.35
N SER A 52 1.43 13.64 4.24
CA SER A 52 2.44 13.78 5.30
C SER A 52 1.81 14.32 6.59
N ASP A 53 2.51 14.28 7.71
CA ASP A 53 2.05 14.93 8.96
C ASP A 53 1.79 16.43 8.74
N ALA A 54 2.69 17.11 8.03
CA ALA A 54 2.53 18.54 7.70
C ALA A 54 1.29 18.79 6.82
N ALA A 55 1.16 18.09 5.69
CA ALA A 55 0.01 18.21 4.81
C ALA A 55 -1.30 17.88 5.52
N SER A 56 -1.30 16.90 6.42
CA SER A 56 -2.49 16.54 7.20
C SER A 56 -2.90 17.63 8.21
N ARG A 57 -1.94 18.34 8.82
CA ARG A 57 -2.22 19.47 9.71
C ARG A 57 -2.83 20.63 8.95
N ASP A 58 -2.30 20.93 7.76
CA ASP A 58 -2.83 22.00 6.90
C ASP A 58 -4.23 21.66 6.39
N LEU A 59 -4.45 20.43 5.93
CA LEU A 59 -5.76 19.98 5.43
C LEU A 59 -6.81 19.90 6.56
N ALA A 60 -6.42 19.61 7.79
CA ALA A 60 -7.32 19.55 8.93
C ALA A 60 -7.88 20.93 9.31
N GLN A 61 -7.34 22.05 8.78
CA GLN A 61 -7.91 23.37 9.01
C GLN A 61 -9.29 23.48 8.36
N PRO A 62 -10.33 23.91 9.09
CA PRO A 62 -11.71 23.85 8.59
C PRO A 62 -11.93 24.52 7.23
N ALA A 63 -11.30 25.68 7.00
CA ALA A 63 -11.41 26.40 5.74
C ALA A 63 -10.73 25.67 4.57
N THR A 64 -9.59 25.01 4.82
CA THR A 64 -8.86 24.21 3.82
C THR A 64 -9.64 22.94 3.46
N LEU A 65 -10.15 22.23 4.47
CA LEU A 65 -10.94 21.03 4.29
C LEU A 65 -12.25 21.32 3.54
N ALA A 66 -12.94 22.41 3.88
CA ALA A 66 -14.17 22.82 3.19
C ALA A 66 -13.91 23.12 1.70
N ARG A 67 -12.80 23.81 1.38
CA ARG A 67 -12.40 24.07 -0.02
C ARG A 67 -12.08 22.80 -0.77
N PHE A 68 -11.39 21.84 -0.15
CA PHE A 68 -11.08 20.58 -0.79
C PHE A 68 -12.34 19.72 -1.01
N ARG A 69 -13.27 19.68 -0.05
CA ARG A 69 -14.58 19.03 -0.23
C ARG A 69 -15.37 19.63 -1.41
N GLN A 70 -15.35 20.95 -1.54
CA GLN A 70 -15.98 21.64 -2.67
C GLN A 70 -15.30 21.24 -3.99
N TRP A 71 -13.96 21.25 -4.04
CA TRP A 71 -13.18 20.86 -5.20
C TRP A 71 -13.48 19.43 -5.65
N LEU A 72 -13.63 18.48 -4.72
CA LEU A 72 -14.01 17.09 -5.01
C LEU A 72 -15.40 17.03 -5.65
N ARG A 73 -16.39 17.72 -5.09
CA ARG A 73 -17.76 17.76 -5.65
C ARG A 73 -17.80 18.34 -7.05
N GLU A 74 -17.12 19.46 -7.30
CA GLU A 74 -17.07 20.11 -8.61
C GLU A 74 -16.45 19.24 -9.69
N ARG A 75 -15.64 18.26 -9.29
CA ARG A 75 -14.93 17.34 -10.20
C ARG A 75 -15.46 15.91 -10.17
N ASP A 76 -16.60 15.70 -9.58
CA ASP A 76 -17.14 14.34 -9.39
C ASP A 76 -16.05 13.35 -8.91
N ALA A 77 -15.28 13.78 -7.92
CA ALA A 77 -14.21 13.00 -7.29
C ALA A 77 -14.53 12.75 -5.82
N TYR A 78 -14.01 11.66 -5.27
CA TYR A 78 -14.23 11.30 -3.87
C TYR A 78 -13.01 10.61 -3.28
N VAL A 79 -12.93 10.61 -1.93
CA VAL A 79 -11.88 9.95 -1.17
C VAL A 79 -12.54 8.92 -0.25
N PHE A 80 -12.06 7.70 -0.28
CA PHE A 80 -12.49 6.64 0.64
C PHE A 80 -11.32 6.00 1.40
N THR A 81 -10.10 6.32 0.99
CA THR A 81 -8.88 5.77 1.60
C THR A 81 -7.77 6.81 1.67
N ILE A 82 -6.97 6.73 2.73
CA ILE A 82 -5.75 7.54 2.89
C ILE A 82 -4.58 6.60 3.14
N ASN A 83 -3.46 6.82 2.42
CA ASN A 83 -2.20 6.18 2.72
C ASN A 83 -1.48 6.99 3.82
N GLY A 84 -1.46 6.42 5.03
CA GLY A 84 -0.82 6.97 6.21
C GLY A 84 0.49 6.27 6.59
N PHE A 85 1.09 5.51 5.67
CA PHE A 85 2.35 4.84 5.94
C PHE A 85 3.51 5.84 6.06
N PRO A 86 3.86 6.63 5.02
CA PRO A 86 4.90 7.64 5.13
C PRO A 86 4.39 8.84 5.96
N PHE A 87 5.03 9.07 7.12
CA PHE A 87 4.71 10.18 8.00
C PHE A 87 5.34 11.50 7.56
N GLY A 88 6.60 11.45 7.21
CA GLY A 88 7.41 12.61 6.81
C GLY A 88 7.64 12.70 5.30
N THR A 89 8.80 13.26 4.95
CA THR A 89 9.25 13.39 3.57
C THR A 89 9.37 12.02 2.91
N PHE A 90 8.75 11.89 1.73
CA PHE A 90 8.73 10.62 0.98
C PHE A 90 9.46 10.71 -0.37
N HIS A 91 9.67 11.90 -0.93
CA HIS A 91 10.33 12.13 -2.21
C HIS A 91 11.43 13.19 -2.10
N GLY A 92 12.43 13.10 -2.99
CA GLY A 92 13.43 14.16 -3.18
C GLY A 92 14.53 14.25 -2.13
N ALA A 93 14.53 13.38 -1.12
CA ALA A 93 15.58 13.25 -0.11
C ALA A 93 15.83 11.77 0.18
N ARG A 94 16.95 11.43 0.81
CA ARG A 94 17.15 10.06 1.30
C ARG A 94 16.07 9.73 2.33
N VAL A 95 15.23 8.76 2.03
CA VAL A 95 14.10 8.34 2.86
C VAL A 95 14.46 7.08 3.64
N LYS A 96 14.79 6.01 2.95
CA LYS A 96 15.18 4.68 3.48
C LYS A 96 14.52 4.38 4.83
N GLU A 97 15.29 4.17 5.90
CA GLU A 97 14.77 3.87 7.24
C GLU A 97 13.80 4.92 7.81
N GLN A 98 13.86 6.17 7.34
CA GLN A 98 13.01 7.25 7.84
C GLN A 98 11.55 7.11 7.42
N VAL A 99 11.24 6.33 6.38
CA VAL A 99 9.84 6.08 5.97
C VAL A 99 9.05 5.39 7.07
N TYR A 100 9.72 4.56 7.89
CA TYR A 100 9.11 3.81 9.00
C TYR A 100 8.93 4.63 10.28
N ALA A 101 9.60 5.80 10.39
CA ALA A 101 9.56 6.65 11.58
C ALA A 101 8.59 7.83 11.43
N PRO A 102 7.88 8.21 12.52
CA PRO A 102 7.69 7.45 13.75
C PRO A 102 6.87 6.20 13.51
N ASP A 103 7.21 5.10 14.17
CA ASP A 103 6.46 3.85 14.14
C ASP A 103 5.41 3.76 15.26
N TRP A 104 4.75 2.60 15.45
CA TRP A 104 3.72 2.44 16.48
C TRP A 104 4.27 2.41 17.92
N THR A 105 5.59 2.36 18.11
CA THR A 105 6.20 2.55 19.44
C THR A 105 6.13 4.01 19.91
N ARG A 106 5.73 4.95 19.04
CA ARG A 106 5.72 6.39 19.30
C ARG A 106 4.30 6.97 19.31
N PRO A 107 3.97 7.86 20.24
CA PRO A 107 2.64 8.46 20.33
C PRO A 107 2.31 9.36 19.12
N GLU A 108 3.33 9.88 18.43
CA GLU A 108 3.16 10.73 17.26
C GLU A 108 2.45 9.98 16.13
N ARG A 109 2.74 8.67 15.96
CA ARG A 109 2.07 7.80 14.97
C ARG A 109 0.58 7.70 15.26
N LEU A 110 0.21 7.48 16.52
CA LEU A 110 -1.19 7.42 16.92
C LEU A 110 -1.92 8.74 16.63
N ALA A 111 -1.34 9.87 17.10
CA ALA A 111 -1.95 11.19 16.92
C ALA A 111 -2.12 11.58 15.45
N TYR A 112 -1.13 11.25 14.62
CA TYR A 112 -1.20 11.45 13.16
C TYR A 112 -2.31 10.60 12.54
N THR A 113 -2.37 9.30 12.85
CA THR A 113 -3.36 8.39 12.29
C THR A 113 -4.79 8.79 12.69
N GLN A 114 -5.00 9.21 13.95
CA GLN A 114 -6.29 9.74 14.41
C GLN A 114 -6.69 10.99 13.61
N ARG A 115 -5.76 11.89 13.30
CA ARG A 115 -6.03 13.07 12.46
C ARG A 115 -6.42 12.69 11.06
N LEU A 116 -5.75 11.69 10.44
CA LEU A 116 -6.11 11.19 9.12
C LEU A 116 -7.56 10.67 9.08
N PHE A 117 -8.00 9.94 10.10
CA PHE A 117 -9.40 9.48 10.16
C PHE A 117 -10.40 10.61 10.34
N ARG A 118 -10.10 11.65 11.12
CA ARG A 118 -10.97 12.84 11.23
C ARG A 118 -11.12 13.53 9.87
N ILE A 119 -10.01 13.70 9.14
CA ILE A 119 -10.04 14.23 7.77
C ILE A 119 -10.86 13.31 6.85
N LEU A 120 -10.62 12.00 6.91
CA LEU A 120 -11.27 11.03 6.04
C LEU A 120 -12.79 11.04 6.20
N VAL A 121 -13.30 11.09 7.43
CA VAL A 121 -14.74 11.17 7.71
C VAL A 121 -15.40 12.32 6.98
N ASP A 122 -14.76 13.48 6.97
CA ASP A 122 -15.25 14.66 6.26
C ASP A 122 -15.15 14.55 4.73
N LEU A 123 -14.26 13.70 4.21
CA LEU A 123 -14.03 13.50 2.77
C LEU A 123 -14.84 12.34 2.18
N LEU A 124 -15.33 11.44 3.02
CA LEU A 124 -16.16 10.31 2.57
C LEU A 124 -17.41 10.84 1.83
N PRO A 125 -17.82 10.17 0.74
CA PRO A 125 -19.08 10.52 0.07
C PRO A 125 -20.27 10.33 1.01
N ASP A 126 -21.39 10.99 0.71
CA ASP A 126 -22.59 10.94 1.56
C ASP A 126 -23.22 9.55 1.64
N ASN A 127 -22.89 8.63 0.74
CA ASN A 127 -23.33 7.25 0.78
C ASN A 127 -22.72 6.51 1.99
N PRO A 128 -23.54 6.11 2.99
CA PRO A 128 -23.04 5.46 4.21
C PRO A 128 -22.49 4.04 3.97
N ALA A 129 -22.78 3.43 2.81
CA ALA A 129 -22.23 2.14 2.44
C ALA A 129 -20.73 2.21 2.05
N VAL A 130 -20.21 3.40 1.75
CA VAL A 130 -18.79 3.58 1.49
C VAL A 130 -18.04 3.66 2.80
N GLN A 131 -17.19 2.66 3.00
CA GLN A 131 -16.31 2.56 4.16
C GLN A 131 -15.13 3.52 4.06
N GLY A 132 -14.45 3.81 5.18
CA GLY A 132 -13.23 4.61 5.21
C GLY A 132 -12.05 3.80 5.71
N SER A 133 -10.94 3.77 4.95
CA SER A 133 -9.71 3.11 5.38
C SER A 133 -8.50 4.02 5.43
N VAL A 134 -7.60 3.71 6.36
CA VAL A 134 -6.24 4.29 6.39
C VAL A 134 -5.26 3.13 6.45
N SER A 135 -4.21 3.15 5.61
CA SER A 135 -3.08 2.22 5.74
C SER A 135 -1.96 2.80 6.58
N THR A 136 -1.18 1.95 7.23
CA THR A 136 -0.10 2.38 8.14
C THR A 136 1.03 1.36 8.19
N VAL A 137 2.21 1.83 8.66
CA VAL A 137 3.38 0.99 8.90
C VAL A 137 3.04 -0.27 9.71
N PRO A 138 3.61 -1.44 9.36
CA PRO A 138 3.32 -2.72 10.02
C PRO A 138 4.07 -2.84 11.35
N VAL A 139 3.64 -2.08 12.34
CA VAL A 139 4.17 -1.93 13.70
C VAL A 139 5.48 -1.14 13.73
N SER A 140 6.56 -1.68 13.16
CA SER A 140 7.92 -1.10 13.13
C SER A 140 8.75 -1.72 12.03
N TRP A 141 9.93 -1.17 11.79
CA TRP A 141 10.97 -1.76 10.95
C TRP A 141 11.94 -2.60 11.81
N LYS A 142 12.31 -3.80 11.35
CA LYS A 142 13.21 -4.70 12.10
C LYS A 142 14.57 -4.07 12.43
N GLY A 143 15.05 -3.16 11.58
CA GLY A 143 16.29 -2.43 11.83
C GLY A 143 16.27 -1.51 13.05
N PHE A 144 15.10 -1.12 13.55
CA PHE A 144 14.98 -0.36 14.82
C PHE A 144 15.15 -1.23 16.05
N GLN A 145 15.15 -2.57 15.89
CA GLN A 145 15.41 -3.53 16.97
C GLN A 145 14.54 -3.30 18.21
N ILE A 146 13.22 -3.11 17.99
CA ILE A 146 12.29 -2.86 19.09
C ILE A 146 12.31 -4.01 20.11
N THR A 147 12.22 -3.64 21.38
CA THR A 147 12.16 -4.61 22.49
C THR A 147 10.75 -5.18 22.66
N PRO A 148 10.57 -6.29 23.43
CA PRO A 148 9.24 -6.77 23.78
C PRO A 148 8.37 -5.71 24.51
N ALA A 149 8.99 -4.81 25.28
CA ALA A 149 8.29 -3.70 25.92
C ALA A 149 7.83 -2.64 24.90
N ASP A 150 8.64 -2.34 23.88
CA ASP A 150 8.27 -1.46 22.80
C ASP A 150 7.12 -2.06 21.97
N GLU A 151 7.16 -3.36 21.66
CA GLU A 151 6.06 -4.05 20.99
C GLU A 151 4.78 -4.00 21.81
N ALA A 152 4.86 -4.21 23.13
CA ALA A 152 3.69 -4.10 24.01
C ALA A 152 3.12 -2.67 24.02
N ALA A 153 3.99 -1.64 24.00
CA ALA A 153 3.58 -0.25 23.89
C ALA A 153 2.92 0.05 22.53
N ALA A 154 3.43 -0.53 21.45
CA ALA A 154 2.81 -0.43 20.12
C ALA A 154 1.42 -1.08 20.09
N ARG A 155 1.24 -2.28 20.66
CA ARG A 155 -0.06 -2.93 20.78
C ARG A 155 -1.04 -2.11 21.62
N ALA A 156 -0.60 -1.51 22.72
CA ALA A 156 -1.45 -0.62 23.52
C ALA A 156 -1.96 0.56 22.69
N ARG A 157 -1.09 1.21 21.89
CA ARG A 157 -1.52 2.31 20.99
C ARG A 157 -2.45 1.86 19.87
N LEU A 158 -2.28 0.65 19.34
CA LEU A 158 -3.24 0.08 18.39
C LEU A 158 -4.59 -0.14 19.05
N TRP A 159 -4.65 -0.53 20.32
CA TRP A 159 -5.89 -0.58 21.08
C TRP A 159 -6.50 0.80 21.33
N ASP A 160 -5.68 1.82 21.63
CA ASP A 160 -6.14 3.21 21.72
C ASP A 160 -6.74 3.67 20.38
N MET A 161 -6.17 3.20 19.27
CA MET A 161 -6.72 3.47 17.94
C MET A 161 -8.05 2.74 17.69
N VAL A 162 -8.20 1.50 18.15
CA VAL A 162 -9.48 0.76 18.10
C VAL A 162 -10.56 1.48 18.91
N ASP A 163 -10.23 1.94 20.12
CA ASP A 163 -11.14 2.72 20.97
C ASP A 163 -11.55 4.04 20.28
N PHE A 164 -10.60 4.74 19.67
CA PHE A 164 -10.86 5.96 18.91
C PHE A 164 -11.77 5.70 17.71
N LEU A 165 -11.50 4.66 16.92
CA LEU A 165 -12.32 4.32 15.74
C LEU A 165 -13.74 3.90 16.13
N ALA A 166 -13.88 3.18 17.25
CA ALA A 166 -15.19 2.82 17.75
C ALA A 166 -16.03 4.05 18.13
N ALA A 167 -15.42 5.01 18.82
CA ALA A 167 -16.06 6.26 19.17
C ALA A 167 -16.42 7.11 17.94
N LEU A 168 -15.46 7.28 17.01
CA LEU A 168 -15.65 8.06 15.80
C LEU A 168 -16.71 7.44 14.87
N SER A 169 -16.72 6.11 14.75
CA SER A 169 -17.75 5.39 13.98
C SER A 169 -19.13 5.54 14.61
N ALA A 170 -19.25 5.51 15.93
CA ALA A 170 -20.52 5.73 16.63
C ALA A 170 -21.02 7.17 16.46
N GLU A 171 -20.12 8.17 16.52
CA GLU A 171 -20.43 9.58 16.32
C GLU A 171 -20.92 9.88 14.90
N THR A 172 -20.27 9.29 13.90
CA THR A 172 -20.46 9.67 12.49
C THR A 172 -21.33 8.72 11.69
N GLY A 173 -21.64 7.53 12.22
CA GLY A 173 -22.35 6.45 11.52
C GLY A 173 -21.51 5.82 10.39
N ARG A 174 -20.18 6.06 10.33
CA ARG A 174 -19.31 5.54 9.27
C ARG A 174 -18.62 4.24 9.70
N ASP A 175 -18.43 3.32 8.76
CA ASP A 175 -17.58 2.15 8.97
C ASP A 175 -16.14 2.51 8.61
N LEU A 176 -15.27 2.52 9.63
CA LEU A 176 -13.89 2.98 9.53
C LEU A 176 -12.94 1.86 9.94
N HIS A 177 -11.81 1.72 9.26
CA HIS A 177 -10.84 0.69 9.63
C HIS A 177 -9.40 1.06 9.26
N LEU A 178 -8.47 0.64 10.12
CA LEU A 178 -7.03 0.81 9.94
C LEU A 178 -6.43 -0.49 9.39
N GLY A 179 -5.59 -0.40 8.35
CA GLY A 179 -4.84 -1.52 7.79
C GLY A 179 -3.34 -1.42 8.11
N LEU A 180 -2.80 -2.38 8.87
CA LEU A 180 -1.36 -2.59 8.95
C LEU A 180 -0.89 -3.16 7.62
N GLU A 181 0.24 -2.69 7.10
CA GLU A 181 0.73 -3.04 5.76
C GLU A 181 2.01 -3.87 5.84
N PRO A 182 1.95 -5.21 5.89
CA PRO A 182 3.13 -6.05 5.92
C PRO A 182 4.08 -5.73 4.76
N GLU A 183 5.37 -5.64 5.07
CA GLU A 183 6.42 -5.25 4.13
C GLU A 183 7.73 -5.98 4.45
N PRO A 184 8.52 -6.39 3.44
CA PRO A 184 9.82 -7.00 3.66
C PRO A 184 10.71 -6.20 4.61
N CYS A 185 11.38 -6.89 5.53
CA CYS A 185 12.23 -6.33 6.59
C CYS A 185 11.50 -5.52 7.67
N CYS A 186 10.17 -5.46 7.67
CA CYS A 186 9.37 -4.87 8.73
C CYS A 186 9.04 -5.88 9.84
N HIS A 187 8.47 -5.40 10.95
CA HIS A 187 8.06 -6.24 12.08
C HIS A 187 7.01 -7.29 11.67
N LEU A 188 6.16 -6.94 10.71
CA LEU A 188 5.28 -7.87 10.01
C LEU A 188 5.71 -7.89 8.53
N GLU A 189 6.24 -9.02 8.07
CA GLU A 189 6.63 -9.25 6.67
C GLU A 189 5.61 -10.14 5.96
N THR A 190 5.14 -11.16 6.66
CA THR A 190 4.32 -12.24 6.11
C THR A 190 2.93 -12.29 6.71
N SER A 191 2.02 -12.97 6.03
CA SER A 191 0.68 -13.23 6.56
C SER A 191 0.72 -14.09 7.84
N GLU A 192 1.72 -14.96 8.00
CA GLU A 192 1.92 -15.75 9.22
C GLU A 192 2.31 -14.88 10.42
N GLU A 193 3.27 -13.96 10.23
CA GLU A 193 3.67 -13.00 11.27
C GLU A 193 2.50 -12.07 11.64
N ALA A 194 1.71 -11.65 10.65
CA ALA A 194 0.49 -10.87 10.88
C ALA A 194 -0.50 -11.63 11.76
N VAL A 195 -0.79 -12.90 11.46
CA VAL A 195 -1.68 -13.73 12.29
C VAL A 195 -1.18 -13.87 13.72
N ALA A 196 0.12 -14.15 13.90
CA ALA A 196 0.72 -14.25 15.22
C ALA A 196 0.64 -12.93 16.01
N PHE A 197 0.82 -11.79 15.35
CA PHE A 197 0.69 -10.46 15.96
C PHE A 197 -0.77 -10.17 16.38
N PHE A 198 -1.76 -10.46 15.52
CA PHE A 198 -3.16 -10.28 15.87
C PHE A 198 -3.62 -11.21 17.01
N GLN A 199 -3.04 -12.40 17.14
CA GLN A 199 -3.26 -13.26 18.31
C GLN A 199 -2.78 -12.60 19.61
N ARG A 200 -1.59 -11.97 19.58
CA ARG A 200 -1.07 -11.19 20.73
C ARG A 200 -1.96 -9.99 21.07
N LEU A 201 -2.40 -9.24 20.05
CA LEU A 201 -3.35 -8.13 20.23
C LEU A 201 -4.67 -8.60 20.90
N ARG A 202 -5.26 -9.70 20.43
CA ARG A 202 -6.48 -10.25 21.05
C ARG A 202 -6.23 -10.73 22.50
N SER A 203 -5.01 -11.20 22.78
CA SER A 203 -4.65 -11.60 24.15
C SER A 203 -4.50 -10.42 25.13
N ASP A 204 -4.21 -9.22 24.63
CA ASP A 204 -4.14 -8.01 25.47
C ASP A 204 -5.53 -7.57 25.97
N ARG A 205 -6.61 -7.82 25.22
CA ARG A 205 -8.02 -7.58 25.59
C ARG A 205 -8.92 -8.76 25.20
N PRO A 206 -8.91 -9.84 25.99
CA PRO A 206 -9.64 -11.05 25.64
C PRO A 206 -11.15 -10.81 25.47
N GLY A 207 -11.71 -11.29 24.35
CA GLY A 207 -13.14 -11.21 24.08
C GLY A 207 -13.62 -9.84 23.57
N ASP A 208 -12.74 -8.87 23.31
CA ASP A 208 -13.13 -7.60 22.69
C ASP A 208 -13.24 -7.76 21.16
N PRO A 209 -14.46 -7.78 20.57
CA PRO A 209 -14.64 -8.03 19.13
C PRO A 209 -14.30 -6.80 18.27
N ARG A 210 -14.06 -5.64 18.87
CA ARG A 210 -13.87 -4.38 18.13
C ARG A 210 -12.59 -4.42 17.30
N ILE A 211 -11.58 -5.22 17.71
CA ILE A 211 -10.35 -5.38 16.95
C ILE A 211 -10.64 -5.93 15.53
N ASP A 212 -11.52 -6.90 15.40
CA ASP A 212 -11.83 -7.54 14.12
C ASP A 212 -12.59 -6.61 13.16
N ARG A 213 -13.26 -5.58 13.72
CA ARG A 213 -13.97 -4.56 12.95
C ARG A 213 -13.06 -3.42 12.52
N PHE A 214 -12.22 -2.90 13.42
CA PHE A 214 -11.53 -1.63 13.25
C PHE A 214 -10.08 -1.76 12.85
N LEU A 215 -9.47 -2.94 13.00
CA LEU A 215 -8.08 -3.21 12.61
C LEU A 215 -8.03 -4.38 11.62
N GLY A 216 -7.19 -4.26 10.61
CA GLY A 216 -6.99 -5.28 9.60
C GLY A 216 -5.63 -5.15 8.95
N ILE A 217 -5.51 -5.78 7.80
CA ILE A 217 -4.31 -5.75 6.96
C ILE A 217 -4.59 -4.91 5.71
N ASN A 218 -3.68 -4.00 5.38
CA ASN A 218 -3.51 -3.52 4.03
C ASN A 218 -2.66 -4.55 3.28
N TYR A 219 -3.27 -5.26 2.35
CA TYR A 219 -2.61 -6.30 1.57
C TYR A 219 -1.94 -5.66 0.36
N ASP A 220 -0.63 -5.44 0.43
CA ASP A 220 0.13 -5.00 -0.72
C ASP A 220 0.59 -6.20 -1.56
N CYS A 221 0.18 -6.24 -2.84
CA CYS A 221 0.51 -7.36 -3.74
C CYS A 221 1.99 -7.47 -4.03
N CYS A 222 2.72 -6.34 -4.11
CA CYS A 222 4.18 -6.34 -4.29
C CYS A 222 4.87 -6.94 -3.07
N HIS A 223 4.52 -6.49 -1.86
CA HIS A 223 5.16 -6.91 -0.62
C HIS A 223 5.02 -8.42 -0.38
N LEU A 224 3.78 -8.94 -0.46
CA LEU A 224 3.53 -10.36 -0.22
C LEU A 224 4.11 -11.22 -1.36
N ALA A 225 4.14 -10.70 -2.59
CA ALA A 225 4.82 -11.38 -3.69
C ALA A 225 6.34 -11.44 -3.47
N VAL A 226 6.95 -10.36 -2.95
CA VAL A 226 8.39 -10.34 -2.62
C VAL A 226 8.70 -11.39 -1.56
N GLU A 227 7.82 -11.60 -0.60
CA GLU A 227 7.93 -12.67 0.41
C GLU A 227 7.60 -14.07 -0.11
N PHE A 228 7.36 -14.24 -1.41
CA PHE A 228 7.03 -15.52 -2.05
C PHE A 228 5.76 -16.16 -1.52
N GLU A 229 4.86 -15.40 -0.93
CA GLU A 229 3.55 -15.92 -0.52
C GLU A 229 2.64 -16.19 -1.72
N SER A 230 1.84 -17.24 -1.62
CA SER A 230 0.74 -17.50 -2.55
C SER A 230 -0.47 -16.64 -2.18
N PRO A 231 -1.13 -15.93 -3.12
CA PRO A 231 -2.32 -15.12 -2.82
C PRO A 231 -3.42 -15.91 -2.09
N SER A 232 -3.73 -17.12 -2.56
CA SER A 232 -4.79 -17.95 -1.98
C SER A 232 -4.45 -18.41 -0.56
N GLU A 233 -3.17 -18.78 -0.30
CA GLU A 233 -2.73 -19.20 1.03
C GLU A 233 -2.67 -18.01 2.00
N ALA A 234 -2.11 -16.87 1.59
CA ALA A 234 -2.00 -15.70 2.42
C ALA A 234 -3.38 -15.13 2.81
N LEU A 235 -4.24 -14.90 1.81
CA LEU A 235 -5.61 -14.41 2.05
C LEU A 235 -6.46 -15.44 2.82
N GLY A 236 -6.29 -16.74 2.51
CA GLY A 236 -6.94 -17.83 3.23
C GLY A 236 -6.54 -17.88 4.69
N ARG A 237 -5.24 -17.70 5.00
CA ARG A 237 -4.69 -17.67 6.37
C ARG A 237 -5.25 -16.48 7.15
N LEU A 238 -5.21 -15.26 6.60
CA LEU A 238 -5.74 -14.05 7.22
C LEU A 238 -7.24 -14.17 7.50
N ARG A 239 -8.01 -14.62 6.51
CA ARG A 239 -9.46 -14.83 6.65
C ARG A 239 -9.81 -15.89 7.70
N SER A 240 -9.09 -17.03 7.71
CA SER A 240 -9.30 -18.10 8.68
C SER A 240 -8.98 -17.66 10.11
N ALA A 241 -8.07 -16.69 10.26
CA ALA A 241 -7.75 -16.05 11.53
C ALA A 241 -8.73 -14.92 11.91
N GLY A 242 -9.79 -14.64 11.11
CA GLY A 242 -10.73 -13.57 11.36
C GLY A 242 -10.11 -12.17 11.23
N ILE A 243 -9.08 -12.01 10.41
CA ILE A 243 -8.41 -10.73 10.19
C ILE A 243 -9.00 -10.08 8.94
N ARG A 244 -9.50 -8.86 9.07
CA ARG A 244 -10.05 -8.06 7.99
C ARG A 244 -8.98 -7.71 6.97
N ILE A 245 -9.30 -7.82 5.68
CA ILE A 245 -8.52 -7.17 4.63
C ILE A 245 -9.07 -5.75 4.49
N SER A 246 -8.32 -4.79 5.01
CA SER A 246 -8.73 -3.39 5.08
C SER A 246 -8.66 -2.71 3.70
N LYS A 247 -7.62 -3.01 2.95
CA LYS A 247 -7.36 -2.49 1.61
C LYS A 247 -6.44 -3.46 0.87
N VAL A 248 -6.52 -3.44 -0.45
CA VAL A 248 -5.54 -4.11 -1.33
C VAL A 248 -4.83 -3.04 -2.16
N HIS A 249 -3.51 -2.97 -2.05
CA HIS A 249 -2.69 -2.30 -3.04
C HIS A 249 -2.44 -3.25 -4.21
N LEU A 250 -2.89 -2.83 -5.38
CA LEU A 250 -2.54 -3.46 -6.65
C LEU A 250 -1.18 -2.92 -7.06
N SER A 251 -0.17 -3.70 -6.86
CA SER A 251 1.24 -3.34 -6.99
C SER A 251 2.03 -4.53 -7.53
N ASN A 252 3.17 -4.28 -8.15
CA ASN A 252 3.92 -5.28 -8.89
C ASN A 252 5.43 -5.14 -8.60
N ALA A 253 6.09 -6.24 -8.26
CA ALA A 253 7.51 -6.28 -7.96
C ALA A 253 8.35 -6.72 -9.16
N LEU A 254 9.64 -6.40 -9.12
CA LEU A 254 10.64 -6.91 -10.04
C LEU A 254 11.08 -8.31 -9.59
N ALA A 255 11.19 -9.25 -10.53
CA ALA A 255 11.69 -10.60 -10.30
C ALA A 255 12.80 -10.94 -11.30
N VAL A 256 13.87 -11.61 -10.83
CA VAL A 256 15.02 -11.97 -11.65
C VAL A 256 15.66 -13.27 -11.21
N HIS A 257 16.31 -13.96 -12.15
CA HIS A 257 17.33 -14.94 -11.80
C HIS A 257 18.68 -14.20 -11.66
N PRO A 258 19.38 -14.31 -10.49
CA PRO A 258 20.52 -13.47 -10.16
C PRO A 258 21.83 -13.94 -10.86
N THR A 259 21.79 -14.15 -12.17
CA THR A 259 22.97 -14.46 -12.99
C THR A 259 23.96 -13.29 -12.98
N PRO A 260 25.24 -13.49 -13.34
CA PRO A 260 26.18 -12.38 -13.44
C PRO A 260 25.69 -11.22 -14.32
N ALA A 261 25.02 -11.54 -15.44
CA ALA A 261 24.50 -10.53 -16.37
C ALA A 261 23.35 -9.72 -15.76
N THR A 262 22.38 -10.40 -15.12
CA THR A 262 21.23 -9.71 -14.49
C THR A 262 21.64 -8.92 -13.25
N ARG A 263 22.59 -9.42 -12.46
CA ARG A 263 23.19 -8.68 -11.33
C ARG A 263 23.89 -7.40 -11.78
N ASP A 264 24.57 -7.42 -12.93
CA ASP A 264 25.18 -6.21 -13.49
C ASP A 264 24.12 -5.23 -13.98
N ALA A 265 23.08 -5.70 -14.68
CA ALA A 265 21.98 -4.88 -15.12
C ALA A 265 21.16 -4.27 -13.95
N LEU A 266 21.02 -4.98 -12.82
CA LEU A 266 20.36 -4.48 -11.60
C LEU A 266 21.06 -3.26 -10.98
N ARG A 267 22.33 -2.99 -11.30
CA ARG A 267 23.01 -1.78 -10.82
C ARG A 267 22.33 -0.48 -11.28
N ALA A 268 21.59 -0.53 -12.39
CA ALA A 268 20.81 0.61 -12.88
C ALA A 268 19.58 0.92 -11.99
N PHE A 269 19.19 0.00 -11.13
CA PHE A 269 18.07 0.14 -10.17
C PHE A 269 18.54 0.54 -8.77
N LEU A 270 19.85 0.72 -8.55
CA LEU A 270 20.34 1.24 -7.28
C LEU A 270 19.83 2.65 -7.05
N ASP A 271 19.25 2.87 -5.88
CA ASP A 271 18.57 4.12 -5.54
C ASP A 271 19.02 4.63 -4.17
N PRO A 272 19.46 5.89 -4.08
CA PRO A 272 19.82 6.48 -2.80
C PRO A 272 18.62 6.91 -1.95
N VAL A 273 17.41 6.98 -2.53
CA VAL A 273 16.22 7.53 -1.86
C VAL A 273 15.46 6.45 -1.07
N TYR A 274 15.09 5.35 -1.73
CA TYR A 274 14.29 4.28 -1.14
C TYR A 274 15.12 3.04 -0.82
N PHE A 275 14.60 2.20 0.08
CA PHE A 275 15.02 0.81 0.15
C PHE A 275 14.38 0.00 -0.98
N HIS A 276 15.17 -0.90 -1.54
CA HIS A 276 14.72 -1.94 -2.46
C HIS A 276 15.08 -3.29 -1.86
N GLN A 277 14.31 -3.71 -0.85
CA GLN A 277 14.53 -4.97 -0.15
C GLN A 277 14.52 -6.13 -1.15
N VAL A 278 15.42 -7.10 -0.94
CA VAL A 278 15.49 -8.28 -1.80
C VAL A 278 15.23 -9.53 -0.98
N VAL A 279 14.29 -10.33 -1.43
CA VAL A 279 14.09 -11.68 -0.89
C VAL A 279 14.59 -12.68 -1.92
N GLU A 280 15.56 -13.49 -1.51
CA GLU A 280 16.19 -14.52 -2.30
C GLU A 280 15.57 -15.88 -1.97
N ARG A 281 15.07 -16.57 -2.98
CA ARG A 281 14.68 -17.97 -2.93
C ARG A 281 15.71 -18.79 -3.70
N ARG A 282 16.37 -19.70 -3.00
CA ARG A 282 17.32 -20.65 -3.59
C ARG A 282 16.62 -21.96 -3.92
N ALA A 283 17.29 -22.76 -4.74
CA ALA A 283 16.83 -24.11 -5.05
C ALA A 283 16.62 -24.99 -3.79
N SER A 284 17.32 -24.68 -2.70
CA SER A 284 17.15 -25.34 -1.40
C SER A 284 17.46 -24.35 -0.26
N GLY A 285 16.78 -24.53 0.88
CA GLY A 285 16.99 -23.75 2.09
C GLY A 285 15.90 -22.67 2.32
N PRO A 286 16.00 -21.94 3.43
CA PRO A 286 15.05 -20.87 3.75
C PRO A 286 15.24 -19.65 2.84
N LEU A 287 14.20 -18.82 2.78
CA LEU A 287 14.30 -17.49 2.15
C LEU A 287 15.36 -16.65 2.86
N ARG A 288 16.14 -15.95 2.07
CA ARG A 288 17.14 -15.00 2.58
C ARG A 288 16.70 -13.57 2.23
N ARG A 289 16.75 -12.67 3.22
CA ARG A 289 16.37 -11.28 3.07
C ARG A 289 17.58 -10.39 3.11
N HIS A 290 17.58 -9.37 2.26
CA HIS A 290 18.57 -8.29 2.22
C HIS A 290 17.83 -6.97 2.44
N TRP A 291 18.42 -6.10 3.23
CA TRP A 291 17.83 -4.80 3.57
C TRP A 291 17.66 -3.91 2.35
N ASP A 292 18.59 -4.03 1.40
CA ASP A 292 18.57 -3.24 0.19
C ASP A 292 19.18 -4.02 -0.99
N LEU A 293 18.99 -3.52 -2.21
CA LEU A 293 19.52 -4.13 -3.42
C LEU A 293 21.06 -4.10 -3.45
N ASP A 294 21.71 -3.07 -2.94
CA ASP A 294 23.17 -3.00 -2.85
C ASP A 294 23.74 -4.08 -1.93
N ASP A 295 23.09 -4.37 -0.78
CA ASP A 295 23.43 -5.48 0.12
C ASP A 295 23.37 -6.83 -0.62
N ALA A 296 22.29 -7.05 -1.38
CA ALA A 296 22.12 -8.26 -2.18
C ALA A 296 23.22 -8.38 -3.25
N LEU A 297 23.51 -7.29 -3.95
CA LEU A 297 24.54 -7.23 -4.98
C LEU A 297 25.98 -7.37 -4.43
N ALA A 298 26.21 -7.04 -3.16
CA ALA A 298 27.50 -7.23 -2.48
C ALA A 298 27.77 -8.71 -2.13
N THR A 299 26.74 -9.59 -2.13
CA THR A 299 26.96 -11.01 -1.87
C THR A 299 27.67 -11.71 -3.04
N ALA A 300 28.39 -12.80 -2.77
CA ALA A 300 28.99 -13.60 -3.83
C ALA A 300 27.90 -14.22 -4.72
N PRO A 301 28.12 -14.29 -6.05
CA PRO A 301 27.22 -15.01 -6.94
C PRO A 301 27.01 -16.46 -6.50
N SER A 302 25.75 -16.92 -6.57
CA SER A 302 25.43 -18.31 -6.28
C SER A 302 25.85 -19.23 -7.44
N PRO A 303 26.40 -20.43 -7.18
CA PRO A 303 26.63 -21.42 -8.23
C PRO A 303 25.33 -21.92 -8.87
N THR A 304 24.17 -21.71 -8.23
CA THR A 304 22.82 -22.08 -8.69
C THR A 304 22.03 -20.86 -9.16
N ALA A 305 22.69 -19.77 -9.55
CA ALA A 305 22.06 -18.49 -9.91
C ALA A 305 20.96 -18.62 -10.98
N ASP A 306 21.08 -19.57 -11.91
CA ASP A 306 20.07 -19.81 -12.95
C ASP A 306 18.77 -20.42 -12.42
N SER A 307 18.81 -21.07 -11.26
CA SER A 307 17.65 -21.67 -10.59
C SER A 307 17.19 -20.93 -9.34
N ASP A 308 18.01 -19.97 -8.86
CA ASP A 308 17.65 -19.08 -7.76
C ASP A 308 16.75 -17.93 -8.30
N GLU A 309 15.89 -17.39 -7.45
CA GLU A 309 15.03 -16.26 -7.80
C GLU A 309 15.20 -15.15 -6.76
N TRP A 310 15.40 -13.93 -7.21
CA TRP A 310 15.32 -12.72 -6.41
C TRP A 310 14.01 -11.99 -6.73
N ARG A 311 13.27 -11.63 -5.72
CA ARG A 311 12.18 -10.65 -5.82
C ARG A 311 12.59 -9.39 -5.09
N ILE A 312 12.39 -8.27 -5.77
CA ILE A 312 12.92 -6.99 -5.33
C ILE A 312 11.75 -6.05 -5.13
N HIS A 313 11.67 -5.45 -3.94
CA HIS A 313 10.70 -4.43 -3.61
C HIS A 313 10.98 -3.16 -4.40
N PHE A 314 10.64 -3.21 -5.67
CA PHE A 314 10.69 -2.11 -6.61
C PHE A 314 9.38 -2.11 -7.38
N HIS A 315 8.51 -1.11 -7.14
CA HIS A 315 7.19 -1.06 -7.75
C HIS A 315 7.32 -0.79 -9.25
N VAL A 316 7.22 -1.83 -10.06
CA VAL A 316 7.18 -1.69 -11.52
C VAL A 316 5.74 -1.49 -11.99
N PRO A 317 5.51 -0.82 -13.15
CA PRO A 317 4.17 -0.63 -13.68
C PRO A 317 3.38 -1.93 -13.77
N LEU A 318 2.09 -1.91 -13.41
CA LEU A 318 1.22 -3.10 -13.43
C LEU A 318 1.16 -3.79 -14.78
N HIS A 319 1.21 -3.02 -15.86
CA HIS A 319 1.20 -3.51 -17.24
C HIS A 319 2.60 -3.85 -17.79
N ALA A 320 3.63 -3.74 -16.96
CA ALA A 320 5.01 -4.05 -17.39
C ALA A 320 5.11 -5.50 -17.87
N ARG A 321 5.75 -5.69 -19.03
CA ARG A 321 5.99 -7.00 -19.61
C ARG A 321 7.39 -7.49 -19.26
N PRO A 322 7.56 -8.80 -19.07
CA PRO A 322 8.89 -9.37 -18.92
C PRO A 322 9.83 -8.93 -20.06
N GLN A 323 11.06 -8.61 -19.72
CA GLN A 323 12.15 -8.31 -20.65
C GLN A 323 13.25 -9.34 -20.45
N GLU A 324 14.24 -9.37 -21.33
CA GLU A 324 15.36 -10.31 -21.20
C GLU A 324 16.03 -10.16 -19.83
N GLY A 325 16.03 -11.26 -19.07
CA GLY A 325 16.58 -11.32 -17.70
C GLY A 325 15.70 -10.75 -16.59
N PHE A 326 14.58 -10.08 -16.92
CA PHE A 326 13.68 -9.46 -15.95
C PHE A 326 12.25 -9.96 -16.11
N ALA A 327 11.63 -10.33 -15.00
CA ALA A 327 10.23 -10.69 -14.89
C ALA A 327 9.54 -9.78 -13.85
N THR A 328 8.25 -9.96 -13.68
CA THR A 328 7.44 -9.24 -12.70
C THR A 328 6.58 -10.19 -11.89
N THR A 329 6.05 -9.72 -10.78
CA THR A 329 5.13 -10.50 -9.93
C THR A 329 3.66 -10.31 -10.30
N ALA A 330 3.32 -9.85 -11.51
CA ALA A 330 1.94 -9.57 -11.95
C ALA A 330 0.97 -10.74 -11.76
N ALA A 331 1.46 -12.00 -11.81
CA ALA A 331 0.67 -13.18 -11.50
C ALA A 331 0.10 -13.17 -10.07
N HIS A 332 0.78 -12.52 -9.12
CA HIS A 332 0.28 -12.37 -7.76
C HIS A 332 -0.95 -11.46 -7.73
N VAL A 333 -0.92 -10.33 -8.44
CA VAL A 333 -2.08 -9.43 -8.58
C VAL A 333 -3.28 -10.18 -9.17
N SER A 334 -3.06 -10.92 -10.27
CA SER A 334 -4.11 -11.74 -10.89
C SER A 334 -4.68 -12.77 -9.91
N GLY A 335 -3.84 -13.43 -9.12
CA GLY A 335 -4.26 -14.38 -8.09
C GLY A 335 -5.09 -13.73 -6.98
N VAL A 336 -4.72 -12.54 -6.52
CA VAL A 336 -5.52 -11.77 -5.54
C VAL A 336 -6.90 -11.41 -6.12
N LEU A 337 -6.96 -10.96 -7.37
CA LEU A 337 -8.23 -10.65 -8.03
C LEU A 337 -9.11 -11.91 -8.25
N ASP A 338 -8.50 -13.09 -8.44
CA ASP A 338 -9.24 -14.35 -8.49
C ASP A 338 -9.87 -14.70 -7.13
N GLU A 339 -9.17 -14.49 -6.02
CA GLU A 339 -9.73 -14.66 -4.67
C GLU A 339 -10.87 -13.67 -4.40
N VAL A 340 -10.74 -12.41 -4.84
CA VAL A 340 -11.82 -11.41 -4.74
C VAL A 340 -13.02 -11.81 -5.59
N ARG A 341 -12.82 -12.37 -6.79
CA ARG A 341 -13.90 -12.89 -7.63
C ARG A 341 -14.69 -14.00 -6.93
N LEU A 342 -14.00 -14.87 -6.20
CA LEU A 342 -14.61 -15.96 -5.42
C LEU A 342 -15.36 -15.45 -4.18
N ALA A 343 -14.89 -14.35 -3.61
CA ALA A 343 -15.46 -13.74 -2.41
C ALA A 343 -15.44 -12.20 -2.51
N PRO A 344 -16.37 -11.56 -3.24
CA PRO A 344 -16.35 -10.10 -3.43
C PRO A 344 -16.43 -9.28 -2.14
N GLY A 345 -16.94 -9.87 -1.05
CA GLY A 345 -16.94 -9.26 0.28
C GLY A 345 -15.60 -9.30 1.01
N LEU A 346 -14.55 -9.89 0.42
CA LEU A 346 -13.22 -10.01 1.03
C LEU A 346 -12.59 -8.64 1.32
N CYS A 347 -12.65 -7.73 0.36
CA CYS A 347 -12.18 -6.36 0.47
C CYS A 347 -12.92 -5.47 -0.52
N GLN A 348 -13.34 -4.28 -0.08
CA GLN A 348 -14.01 -3.31 -0.96
C GLN A 348 -13.04 -2.23 -1.48
N HIS A 349 -11.87 -2.08 -0.89
CA HIS A 349 -10.92 -1.00 -1.16
C HIS A 349 -9.72 -1.48 -1.96
N PHE A 350 -9.61 -0.98 -3.19
CA PHE A 350 -8.45 -1.20 -4.06
C PHE A 350 -7.79 0.12 -4.40
N GLU A 351 -6.47 0.11 -4.43
CA GLU A 351 -5.65 1.26 -4.79
C GLU A 351 -4.49 0.78 -5.66
N MET A 352 -4.26 1.43 -6.82
CA MET A 352 -3.10 1.10 -7.66
C MET A 352 -1.88 1.82 -7.14
N GLU A 353 -0.85 1.10 -6.71
CA GLU A 353 0.33 1.71 -6.13
C GLU A 353 1.59 1.45 -6.95
N THR A 354 2.08 2.50 -7.61
CA THR A 354 3.36 2.52 -8.34
C THR A 354 4.05 3.84 -8.04
N TYR A 355 4.90 3.91 -7.01
CA TYR A 355 5.53 5.18 -6.59
C TYR A 355 6.95 5.40 -7.12
N THR A 356 7.56 4.41 -7.77
CA THR A 356 8.96 4.44 -8.20
C THR A 356 9.21 5.16 -9.52
N TRP A 357 8.22 5.84 -10.08
CA TRP A 357 8.34 6.55 -11.36
C TRP A 357 9.58 7.45 -11.45
N GLU A 358 9.87 8.21 -10.39
CA GLU A 358 11.01 9.14 -10.40
C GLU A 358 12.36 8.43 -10.43
N VAL A 359 12.44 7.23 -9.89
CA VAL A 359 13.67 6.43 -9.76
C VAL A 359 13.78 5.31 -10.79
N LEU A 360 12.78 5.15 -11.67
CA LEU A 360 12.87 4.21 -12.80
C LEU A 360 14.10 4.53 -13.67
N PRO A 361 14.87 3.52 -14.12
CA PRO A 361 15.91 3.70 -15.11
C PRO A 361 15.39 4.44 -16.36
N ALA A 362 16.21 5.32 -16.93
CA ALA A 362 15.79 6.19 -18.04
C ALA A 362 15.22 5.42 -19.24
N GLY A 363 15.71 4.21 -19.52
CA GLY A 363 15.20 3.33 -20.58
C GLY A 363 13.79 2.82 -20.34
N LEU A 364 13.28 2.87 -19.10
CA LEU A 364 11.92 2.48 -18.73
C LEU A 364 10.96 3.68 -18.63
N LYS A 365 11.47 4.90 -18.60
CA LYS A 365 10.69 6.16 -18.63
C LYS A 365 10.39 6.60 -20.05
N GLN A 366 9.65 5.81 -20.81
CA GLN A 366 9.38 6.08 -22.22
C GLN A 366 8.21 7.05 -22.47
N THR A 367 7.38 7.29 -21.44
CA THR A 367 6.17 8.11 -21.55
C THR A 367 6.05 9.08 -20.36
N SER A 368 5.06 9.97 -20.37
CA SER A 368 4.77 10.79 -19.20
C SER A 368 4.17 9.95 -18.06
N VAL A 369 4.31 10.41 -16.81
CA VAL A 369 3.67 9.76 -15.65
C VAL A 369 2.16 9.61 -15.82
N VAL A 370 1.51 10.56 -16.48
CA VAL A 370 0.07 10.52 -16.77
C VAL A 370 -0.27 9.42 -17.77
N ASP A 371 0.55 9.24 -18.82
CA ASP A 371 0.36 8.16 -19.81
C ASP A 371 0.58 6.79 -19.18
N GLN A 372 1.61 6.64 -18.34
CA GLN A 372 1.86 5.41 -17.62
C GLN A 372 0.69 5.04 -16.72
N LEU A 373 0.25 5.97 -15.87
CA LEU A 373 -0.86 5.71 -14.96
C LEU A 373 -2.16 5.40 -15.70
N ALA A 374 -2.43 6.07 -16.81
CA ALA A 374 -3.58 5.73 -17.65
C ALA A 374 -3.46 4.31 -18.24
N ALA A 375 -2.28 3.88 -18.65
CA ALA A 375 -2.04 2.52 -19.10
C ALA A 375 -2.22 1.48 -17.98
N GLU A 376 -1.77 1.79 -16.76
CA GLU A 376 -2.00 0.94 -15.59
C GLU A 376 -3.48 0.80 -15.26
N TYR A 377 -4.25 1.91 -15.32
CA TYR A 377 -5.70 1.87 -15.16
C TYR A 377 -6.36 0.97 -16.20
N ASN A 378 -5.98 1.11 -17.46
CA ASN A 378 -6.57 0.31 -18.53
C ASN A 378 -6.28 -1.18 -18.34
N TRP A 379 -5.06 -1.54 -17.95
CA TRP A 379 -4.69 -2.91 -17.60
C TRP A 379 -5.51 -3.44 -16.43
N THR A 380 -5.55 -2.67 -15.33
CA THR A 380 -6.29 -3.04 -14.12
C THR A 380 -7.78 -3.24 -14.38
N LEU A 381 -8.39 -2.30 -15.12
CA LEU A 381 -9.81 -2.42 -15.48
C LEU A 381 -10.08 -3.62 -16.39
N ALA A 382 -9.15 -3.96 -17.28
CA ALA A 382 -9.26 -5.18 -18.12
C ALA A 382 -9.22 -6.45 -17.24
N GLU A 383 -8.28 -6.56 -16.31
CA GLU A 383 -8.17 -7.67 -15.34
C GLU A 383 -9.44 -7.80 -14.47
N LEU A 384 -9.98 -6.68 -13.99
CA LEU A 384 -11.21 -6.65 -13.20
C LEU A 384 -12.44 -7.06 -14.04
N ARG A 385 -12.55 -6.58 -15.29
CA ARG A 385 -13.67 -6.92 -16.19
C ARG A 385 -13.68 -8.39 -16.56
N GLN A 386 -12.53 -8.99 -16.85
CA GLN A 386 -12.40 -10.43 -17.14
C GLN A 386 -12.94 -11.29 -15.99
N ARG A 387 -12.92 -10.78 -14.77
CA ARG A 387 -13.40 -11.44 -13.56
C ARG A 387 -14.81 -11.03 -13.13
N GLY A 388 -15.48 -10.15 -13.89
CA GLY A 388 -16.80 -9.63 -13.52
C GLY A 388 -16.77 -8.66 -12.31
N LEU A 389 -15.59 -8.11 -11.97
CA LEU A 389 -15.39 -7.21 -10.84
C LEU A 389 -15.52 -5.73 -11.25
N ALA A 390 -15.57 -5.42 -12.53
CA ALA A 390 -15.82 -4.08 -13.05
C ALA A 390 -16.91 -4.10 -14.11
N PRO A 391 -17.67 -2.99 -14.31
CA PRO A 391 -18.62 -2.87 -15.40
C PRO A 391 -17.93 -3.05 -16.76
N GLN A 392 -18.66 -3.61 -17.72
CA GLN A 392 -18.23 -3.60 -19.13
C GLN A 392 -18.23 -2.16 -19.66
N PRO A 393 -17.41 -1.85 -20.67
CA PRO A 393 -17.32 -0.51 -21.26
C PRO A 393 -18.65 -0.02 -21.82
#